data_203f3a41c8800c5bb699304f0d4e4b73
#
_entry.id   203f3a41c8800c5bb699304f0d4e4b73
#
_cell.length_a   1.000
_cell.length_b   1.000
_cell.length_c   1.000
_cell.angle_alpha   90.00
_cell.angle_beta   90.00
_cell.angle_gamma   90.00
#
_symmetry.space_group_name_H-M   'P 1'
#
loop_
_entity.id
_entity.type
_entity.pdbx_description
1 polymer ?
#
loop_
_entity_poly.entity_id
_entity_poly.type
_entity_poly.pdbx_seq_one_letter_code
_entity_poly.pdbx_strand_id
1 'polypeptide(L)'
;MQKYYFLRICITNVENNCYFCAQNIKQKDFSGHRPMKVTILQHDIDWCQVDRNLEHLDALTATLPKTDLLLLPEMFATGLNNAAIDIVDAQPRILAWMQQKAKALDAAIVGSIATEDSGRCYNRLHFVRPDGSVTSYDKRHLFAYGGEAENYTAGHQRVVVEWRGVRFLLQVCYDLRYPLWSRQRGDYDCILYSANFPISRDTAWRTLIRARAIENQCYVAACNRIGTDQQCEYYGRSAIIHPYGDTIVDCPDKTEWAVSADIDIPFLRHYEAKFPVLEDADPFELRPTPNPSR
;
A
#
# COMPACT_ATOMS: atom_id res chain seq x y z
N MET A 1 51.62 9.74 8.89
CA MET A 1 50.95 10.63 7.93
C MET A 1 50.75 9.86 6.64
N GLN A 2 49.62 9.18 6.48
CA GLN A 2 49.29 8.41 5.26
C GLN A 2 48.25 9.22 4.48
N LYS A 3 48.68 9.72 3.32
CA LYS A 3 47.82 10.48 2.39
C LYS A 3 46.88 9.50 1.66
N TYR A 4 45.57 9.61 1.89
CA TYR A 4 44.59 8.97 1.04
C TYR A 4 44.49 9.74 -0.27
N TYR A 5 44.89 9.10 -1.37
CA TYR A 5 44.64 9.57 -2.72
C TYR A 5 43.20 9.24 -3.09
N PHE A 6 42.35 10.24 -3.16
CA PHE A 6 41.08 10.14 -3.83
C PHE A 6 41.34 9.98 -5.35
N LEU A 7 41.07 8.82 -5.87
CA LEU A 7 41.03 8.60 -7.30
C LEU A 7 39.82 9.32 -7.89
N ARG A 8 40.04 10.52 -8.43
CA ARG A 8 39.07 11.20 -9.29
C ARG A 8 39.07 10.45 -10.62
N ILE A 9 38.16 9.51 -10.82
CA ILE A 9 37.85 9.00 -12.13
C ILE A 9 37.02 10.07 -12.85
N CYS A 10 37.70 10.91 -13.63
CA CYS A 10 37.04 11.72 -14.64
C CYS A 10 36.56 10.76 -15.75
N ILE A 11 35.31 10.38 -15.74
CA ILE A 11 34.68 9.82 -16.92
C ILE A 11 34.28 11.02 -17.79
N THR A 12 35.19 11.41 -18.69
CA THR A 12 34.90 12.30 -19.79
C THR A 12 34.19 11.49 -20.87
N ASN A 13 33.04 11.98 -21.30
CA ASN A 13 32.23 11.50 -22.43
C ASN A 13 31.37 10.25 -22.17
N VAL A 14 30.32 10.44 -21.36
CA VAL A 14 29.00 9.87 -21.69
C VAL A 14 28.02 11.03 -21.63
N GLU A 15 27.52 11.42 -22.77
CA GLU A 15 26.55 12.49 -22.92
C GLU A 15 25.34 12.24 -22.03
N ASN A 16 25.16 13.09 -21.00
CA ASN A 16 23.93 13.37 -20.28
C ASN A 16 23.13 12.21 -19.64
N ASN A 17 23.77 11.10 -19.23
CA ASN A 17 23.09 9.97 -18.60
C ASN A 17 23.62 9.65 -17.19
N CYS A 18 23.90 10.65 -16.36
CA CYS A 18 24.28 10.43 -14.97
C CYS A 18 23.03 10.34 -14.09
N TYR A 19 22.96 9.32 -13.25
CA TYR A 19 21.92 9.12 -12.23
C TYR A 19 21.67 10.36 -11.35
N PHE A 20 22.69 11.21 -11.19
CA PHE A 20 22.62 12.49 -10.46
C PHE A 20 21.91 13.61 -11.21
N CYS A 21 21.71 13.51 -12.53
CA CYS A 21 20.96 14.53 -13.28
C CYS A 21 19.44 14.37 -13.15
N ALA A 22 18.95 13.26 -12.62
CA ALA A 22 17.52 13.04 -12.45
C ALA A 22 16.89 13.93 -11.36
N GLN A 23 17.68 14.42 -10.40
CA GLN A 23 17.17 15.32 -9.36
C GLN A 23 16.80 16.73 -9.85
N ASN A 24 17.17 17.08 -11.08
CA ASN A 24 16.84 18.37 -11.71
C ASN A 24 15.92 18.27 -12.92
N ILE A 25 15.24 17.13 -13.12
CA ILE A 25 14.14 17.09 -14.08
C ILE A 25 12.98 17.84 -13.43
N LYS A 26 13.00 19.19 -13.58
CA LYS A 26 11.78 19.99 -13.44
C LYS A 26 10.73 19.26 -14.25
N GLN A 27 9.59 18.94 -13.59
CA GLN A 27 8.41 18.39 -14.23
C GLN A 27 8.25 19.03 -15.61
N LYS A 28 8.66 18.32 -16.66
CA LYS A 28 8.23 18.67 -18.00
C LYS A 28 6.75 18.38 -18.01
N ASP A 29 5.97 19.42 -18.23
CA ASP A 29 4.53 19.36 -18.42
C ASP A 29 4.24 18.37 -19.56
N PHE A 30 3.93 17.12 -19.20
CA PHE A 30 3.40 16.13 -20.12
C PHE A 30 1.92 16.44 -20.28
N SER A 31 1.65 17.49 -21.07
CA SER A 31 0.35 18.10 -21.26
C SER A 31 -0.72 17.07 -21.65
N GLY A 32 -1.72 16.90 -20.82
CA GLY A 32 -2.99 16.27 -21.17
C GLY A 32 -3.57 15.28 -20.15
N HIS A 33 -2.79 14.75 -19.22
CA HIS A 33 -3.33 13.84 -18.19
C HIS A 33 -3.22 14.49 -16.81
N ARG A 34 -4.35 14.69 -16.15
CA ARG A 34 -4.37 15.06 -14.73
C ARG A 34 -3.75 13.89 -13.92
N PRO A 35 -2.71 14.15 -13.12
CA PRO A 35 -2.15 13.12 -12.24
C PRO A 35 -3.23 12.55 -11.31
N MET A 36 -3.14 11.26 -10.99
CA MET A 36 -4.03 10.64 -10.03
C MET A 36 -3.57 10.98 -8.61
N LYS A 37 -4.46 11.59 -7.84
CA LYS A 37 -4.19 11.92 -6.43
C LYS A 37 -4.54 10.75 -5.52
N VAL A 38 -3.52 10.18 -4.87
CA VAL A 38 -3.66 9.15 -3.84
C VAL A 38 -3.50 9.79 -2.47
N THR A 39 -4.45 9.54 -1.58
CA THR A 39 -4.40 9.95 -0.17
C THR A 39 -4.26 8.70 0.70
N ILE A 40 -3.37 8.75 1.67
CA ILE A 40 -3.28 7.76 2.76
C ILE A 40 -3.74 8.43 4.05
N LEU A 41 -4.57 7.75 4.83
CA LEU A 41 -5.07 8.23 6.11
C LEU A 41 -4.68 7.26 7.22
N GLN A 42 -3.65 7.61 7.98
CA GLN A 42 -3.31 6.86 9.19
C GLN A 42 -4.14 7.37 10.37
N HIS A 43 -4.72 6.45 11.12
CA HIS A 43 -5.54 6.76 12.28
C HIS A 43 -5.38 5.69 13.36
N ASP A 44 -5.82 6.02 14.57
CA ASP A 44 -5.99 5.03 15.63
C ASP A 44 -7.26 4.20 15.39
N ILE A 45 -7.27 3.01 15.96
CA ILE A 45 -8.38 2.07 15.81
C ILE A 45 -8.79 1.61 17.20
N ASP A 46 -9.96 2.01 17.64
CA ASP A 46 -10.58 1.50 18.86
C ASP A 46 -10.92 0.02 18.68
N TRP A 47 -10.31 -0.85 19.51
CA TRP A 47 -10.37 -2.29 19.37
C TRP A 47 -11.82 -2.80 19.36
N CYS A 48 -12.23 -3.43 18.26
CA CYS A 48 -13.56 -4.01 18.01
C CYS A 48 -14.74 -3.02 18.16
N GLN A 49 -14.50 -1.70 18.17
CA GLN A 49 -15.54 -0.68 18.31
C GLN A 49 -15.95 -0.12 16.95
N VAL A 50 -16.62 -0.93 16.13
CA VAL A 50 -16.91 -0.61 14.73
C VAL A 50 -17.60 0.75 14.56
N ASP A 51 -18.69 1.02 15.30
CA ASP A 51 -19.44 2.26 15.14
C ASP A 51 -18.60 3.48 15.49
N ARG A 52 -17.85 3.42 16.58
CA ARG A 52 -16.94 4.51 16.98
C ARG A 52 -15.86 4.76 15.94
N ASN A 53 -15.27 3.69 15.39
CA ASN A 53 -14.26 3.81 14.34
C ASN A 53 -14.83 4.41 13.05
N LEU A 54 -16.05 4.03 12.66
CA LEU A 54 -16.70 4.60 11.46
C LEU A 54 -17.09 6.07 11.67
N GLU A 55 -17.65 6.44 12.83
CA GLU A 55 -17.94 7.82 13.19
C GLU A 55 -16.66 8.68 13.23
N HIS A 56 -15.59 8.13 13.78
CA HIS A 56 -14.29 8.80 13.81
C HIS A 56 -13.73 9.04 12.40
N LEU A 57 -13.80 8.03 11.55
CA LEU A 57 -13.42 8.15 10.14
C LEU A 57 -14.30 9.12 9.36
N ASP A 58 -15.59 9.25 9.72
CA ASP A 58 -16.47 10.27 9.15
C ASP A 58 -15.95 11.67 9.44
N ALA A 59 -15.53 11.93 10.67
CA ALA A 59 -14.94 13.21 11.07
C ALA A 59 -13.61 13.49 10.35
N LEU A 60 -12.71 12.51 10.31
CA LEU A 60 -11.40 12.65 9.64
C LEU A 60 -11.55 12.89 8.14
N THR A 61 -12.47 12.16 7.49
CA THR A 61 -12.66 12.27 6.03
C THR A 61 -13.41 13.51 5.60
N ALA A 62 -14.16 14.17 6.49
CA ALA A 62 -14.89 15.41 6.20
C ALA A 62 -13.97 16.59 5.82
N THR A 63 -12.73 16.57 6.27
CA THR A 63 -11.73 17.64 6.05
C THR A 63 -10.71 17.31 4.98
N LEU A 64 -10.82 16.14 4.33
CA LEU A 64 -9.85 15.74 3.32
C LEU A 64 -9.93 16.63 2.06
N PRO A 65 -8.79 16.99 1.48
CA PRO A 65 -8.77 17.62 0.18
C PRO A 65 -9.31 16.64 -0.89
N LYS A 66 -9.69 17.17 -2.04
CA LYS A 66 -10.13 16.34 -3.17
C LYS A 66 -9.06 15.28 -3.48
N THR A 67 -9.50 14.03 -3.53
CA THR A 67 -8.65 12.87 -3.82
C THR A 67 -9.30 11.99 -4.89
N ASP A 68 -8.53 11.10 -5.52
CA ASP A 68 -9.02 10.09 -6.45
C ASP A 68 -9.05 8.69 -5.81
N LEU A 69 -8.24 8.48 -4.76
CA LEU A 69 -8.17 7.25 -4.00
C LEU A 69 -7.82 7.57 -2.54
N LEU A 70 -8.55 6.97 -1.60
CA LEU A 70 -8.25 7.00 -0.17
C LEU A 70 -7.86 5.59 0.30
N LEU A 71 -6.65 5.44 0.82
CA LEU A 71 -6.14 4.19 1.40
C LEU A 71 -6.18 4.26 2.92
N LEU A 72 -6.80 3.24 3.53
CA LEU A 72 -6.95 3.06 4.96
C LEU A 72 -6.06 1.90 5.47
N PRO A 73 -5.78 1.83 6.78
CA PRO A 73 -5.04 0.73 7.40
C PRO A 73 -5.73 -0.63 7.27
N GLU A 74 -5.01 -1.69 7.57
CA GLU A 74 -5.53 -3.04 7.70
C GLU A 74 -6.55 -3.10 8.84
N MET A 75 -7.68 -3.79 8.62
CA MET A 75 -8.77 -3.91 9.60
C MET A 75 -9.16 -2.55 10.20
N PHE A 76 -9.29 -1.54 9.36
CA PHE A 76 -9.38 -0.12 9.71
C PHE A 76 -10.56 0.23 10.64
N ALA A 77 -11.58 -0.62 10.71
CA ALA A 77 -12.77 -0.40 11.53
C ALA A 77 -12.86 -1.29 12.77
N THR A 78 -11.95 -2.28 12.92
CA THR A 78 -12.03 -3.28 13.98
C THR A 78 -10.71 -3.49 14.73
N GLY A 79 -9.57 -3.17 14.10
CA GLY A 79 -8.28 -3.75 14.47
C GLY A 79 -8.17 -5.21 14.06
N LEU A 80 -6.93 -5.74 14.02
CA LEU A 80 -6.68 -7.13 13.66
C LEU A 80 -7.00 -8.04 14.84
N ASN A 81 -8.26 -8.47 14.94
CA ASN A 81 -8.68 -9.49 15.89
C ASN A 81 -8.49 -10.87 15.27
N ASN A 82 -7.64 -11.70 15.89
CA ASN A 82 -7.40 -13.06 15.41
C ASN A 82 -8.60 -13.98 15.63
N ALA A 83 -9.51 -13.66 16.55
CA ALA A 83 -10.82 -14.30 16.64
C ALA A 83 -11.79 -13.67 15.61
N ALA A 84 -11.61 -14.00 14.33
CA ALA A 84 -12.35 -13.41 13.22
C ALA A 84 -13.87 -13.45 13.41
N ILE A 85 -14.39 -14.47 14.06
CA ILE A 85 -15.83 -14.65 14.31
C ILE A 85 -16.44 -13.48 15.10
N ASP A 86 -15.65 -12.81 15.93
CA ASP A 86 -16.13 -11.71 16.77
C ASP A 86 -16.42 -10.43 15.97
N ILE A 87 -15.84 -10.30 14.77
CA ILE A 87 -15.87 -9.06 13.98
C ILE A 87 -16.45 -9.21 12.60
N VAL A 88 -16.61 -10.44 12.09
CA VAL A 88 -17.07 -10.70 10.74
C VAL A 88 -18.52 -10.24 10.50
N ASP A 89 -19.37 -10.28 11.52
CA ASP A 89 -20.75 -9.82 11.45
C ASP A 89 -20.88 -8.32 11.13
N ALA A 90 -19.82 -7.56 11.36
CA ALA A 90 -19.78 -6.13 11.02
C ALA A 90 -19.47 -5.87 9.54
N GLN A 91 -19.06 -6.88 8.78
CA GLN A 91 -18.67 -6.75 7.37
C GLN A 91 -19.68 -5.99 6.51
N PRO A 92 -20.99 -6.31 6.50
CA PRO A 92 -21.94 -5.63 5.62
C PRO A 92 -22.02 -4.12 5.93
N ARG A 93 -21.97 -3.76 7.22
CA ARG A 93 -22.02 -2.37 7.67
C ARG A 93 -20.76 -1.60 7.28
N ILE A 94 -19.58 -2.18 7.46
CA ILE A 94 -18.31 -1.55 7.10
C ILE A 94 -18.23 -1.38 5.58
N LEU A 95 -18.63 -2.38 4.81
CA LEU A 95 -18.66 -2.31 3.35
C LEU A 95 -19.65 -1.25 2.85
N ALA A 96 -20.83 -1.16 3.45
CA ALA A 96 -21.81 -0.11 3.14
C ALA A 96 -21.26 1.29 3.42
N TRP A 97 -20.52 1.48 4.52
CA TRP A 97 -19.82 2.72 4.82
C TRP A 97 -18.78 3.06 3.74
N MET A 98 -17.96 2.08 3.32
CA MET A 98 -16.98 2.29 2.22
C MET A 98 -17.67 2.74 0.94
N GLN A 99 -18.81 2.13 0.58
CA GLN A 99 -19.58 2.48 -0.63
C GLN A 99 -20.17 3.90 -0.54
N GLN A 100 -20.70 4.28 0.62
CA GLN A 100 -21.20 5.64 0.86
C GLN A 100 -20.07 6.68 0.76
N LYS A 101 -18.90 6.39 1.36
CA LYS A 101 -17.74 7.27 1.30
C LYS A 101 -17.18 7.39 -0.12
N ALA A 102 -17.09 6.29 -0.84
CA ALA A 102 -16.61 6.31 -2.23
C ALA A 102 -17.49 7.22 -3.09
N LYS A 103 -18.81 7.11 -2.95
CA LYS A 103 -19.76 7.97 -3.63
C LYS A 103 -19.67 9.44 -3.20
N ALA A 104 -19.58 9.70 -1.90
CA ALA A 104 -19.55 11.05 -1.36
C ALA A 104 -18.28 11.83 -1.75
N LEU A 105 -17.13 11.16 -1.77
CA LEU A 105 -15.83 11.75 -2.12
C LEU A 105 -15.52 11.72 -3.62
N ASP A 106 -16.35 11.04 -4.43
CA ASP A 106 -16.02 10.70 -5.83
C ASP A 106 -14.60 10.11 -5.95
N ALA A 107 -14.26 9.18 -5.04
CA ALA A 107 -12.94 8.56 -4.92
C ALA A 107 -13.07 7.07 -4.64
N ALA A 108 -12.07 6.28 -5.04
CA ALA A 108 -11.98 4.90 -4.59
C ALA A 108 -11.62 4.86 -3.10
N ILE A 109 -12.28 3.99 -2.32
CA ILE A 109 -11.94 3.71 -0.91
C ILE A 109 -11.32 2.33 -0.83
N VAL A 110 -10.13 2.25 -0.23
CA VAL A 110 -9.36 1.01 -0.12
C VAL A 110 -9.00 0.74 1.34
N GLY A 111 -9.33 -0.43 1.83
CA GLY A 111 -9.03 -0.86 3.20
C GLY A 111 -9.40 -2.31 3.43
N SER A 112 -8.76 -3.00 4.37
CA SER A 112 -9.12 -4.39 4.65
C SER A 112 -10.09 -4.53 5.81
N ILE A 113 -10.93 -5.54 5.74
CA ILE A 113 -11.89 -5.93 6.77
C ILE A 113 -11.94 -7.46 6.90
N ALA A 114 -12.36 -7.95 8.06
CA ALA A 114 -12.70 -9.34 8.24
C ALA A 114 -13.94 -9.67 7.41
N THR A 115 -13.86 -10.68 6.57
CA THR A 115 -14.93 -11.04 5.63
C THR A 115 -15.18 -12.54 5.72
N GLU A 116 -16.45 -12.93 5.94
CA GLU A 116 -16.88 -14.31 5.82
C GLU A 116 -17.33 -14.56 4.39
N ASP A 117 -16.88 -15.66 3.82
CA ASP A 117 -17.27 -16.13 2.49
C ASP A 117 -17.24 -17.65 2.46
N SER A 118 -18.40 -18.24 2.20
CA SER A 118 -18.58 -19.70 2.09
C SER A 118 -18.05 -20.48 3.31
N GLY A 119 -18.33 -19.98 4.51
CA GLY A 119 -17.94 -20.60 5.78
C GLY A 119 -16.45 -20.43 6.14
N ARG A 120 -15.74 -19.51 5.48
CA ARG A 120 -14.35 -19.19 5.75
C ARG A 120 -14.17 -17.71 6.01
N CYS A 121 -13.29 -17.37 6.94
CA CYS A 121 -12.96 -15.99 7.22
C CYS A 121 -11.67 -15.57 6.46
N TYR A 122 -11.67 -14.35 5.94
CA TYR A 122 -10.57 -13.75 5.19
C TYR A 122 -10.24 -12.37 5.74
N ASN A 123 -8.95 -12.06 5.77
CA ASN A 123 -8.49 -10.67 5.83
C ASN A 123 -8.55 -10.13 4.40
N ARG A 124 -9.66 -9.46 4.04
CA ARG A 124 -9.98 -9.08 2.66
C ARG A 124 -9.86 -7.59 2.46
N LEU A 125 -8.97 -7.20 1.56
CA LEU A 125 -8.83 -5.82 1.10
C LEU A 125 -9.86 -5.55 0.02
N HIS A 126 -10.71 -4.57 0.25
CA HIS A 126 -11.70 -4.10 -0.70
C HIS A 126 -11.24 -2.82 -1.39
N PHE A 127 -11.39 -2.77 -2.70
CA PHE A 127 -11.26 -1.59 -3.54
C PHE A 127 -12.68 -1.21 -3.99
N VAL A 128 -13.24 -0.18 -3.37
CA VAL A 128 -14.63 0.23 -3.56
C VAL A 128 -14.67 1.51 -4.39
N ARG A 129 -15.37 1.48 -5.54
CA ARG A 129 -15.48 2.63 -6.45
C ARG A 129 -16.73 3.48 -6.14
N PRO A 130 -16.80 4.74 -6.64
CA PRO A 130 -17.95 5.63 -6.45
C PRO A 130 -19.29 5.09 -6.96
N ASP A 131 -19.28 4.21 -7.96
CA ASP A 131 -20.48 3.52 -8.48
C ASP A 131 -20.95 2.35 -7.59
N GLY A 132 -20.24 2.09 -6.48
CA GLY A 132 -20.50 1.02 -5.53
C GLY A 132 -19.90 -0.33 -5.94
N SER A 133 -19.25 -0.44 -7.10
CA SER A 133 -18.58 -1.67 -7.51
C SER A 133 -17.34 -1.97 -6.64
N VAL A 134 -17.13 -3.25 -6.34
CA VAL A 134 -16.09 -3.72 -5.43
C VAL A 134 -15.19 -4.73 -6.14
N THR A 135 -13.88 -4.54 -6.01
CA THR A 135 -12.87 -5.56 -6.34
C THR A 135 -12.15 -5.94 -5.06
N SER A 136 -11.93 -7.22 -4.82
CA SER A 136 -11.42 -7.69 -3.53
C SER A 136 -10.15 -8.52 -3.69
N TYR A 137 -9.26 -8.44 -2.70
CA TYR A 137 -8.05 -9.24 -2.57
C TYR A 137 -8.00 -9.89 -1.19
N ASP A 138 -7.91 -11.21 -1.15
CA ASP A 138 -7.70 -11.95 0.08
C ASP A 138 -6.20 -12.01 0.39
N LYS A 139 -5.82 -11.57 1.58
CA LYS A 139 -4.44 -11.57 2.05
C LYS A 139 -3.77 -12.92 1.80
N ARG A 140 -2.69 -12.91 1.05
CA ARG A 140 -1.97 -14.14 0.69
C ARG A 140 -1.15 -14.70 1.83
N HIS A 141 -0.42 -13.83 2.52
CA HIS A 141 0.49 -14.23 3.58
C HIS A 141 -0.09 -13.83 4.92
N LEU A 142 -0.73 -14.79 5.59
CA LEU A 142 -1.25 -14.61 6.94
C LEU A 142 -0.10 -14.53 7.94
N PHE A 143 -0.23 -13.65 8.94
CA PHE A 143 0.76 -13.50 9.99
C PHE A 143 0.63 -14.64 11.01
N ALA A 144 1.10 -15.84 10.62
CA ALA A 144 0.98 -17.07 11.44
C ALA A 144 1.65 -16.94 12.82
N TYR A 145 2.77 -16.19 12.91
CA TYR A 145 3.43 -15.92 14.19
C TYR A 145 2.51 -15.21 15.20
N GLY A 146 1.58 -14.38 14.71
CA GLY A 146 0.57 -13.69 15.53
C GLY A 146 -0.76 -14.43 15.63
N GLY A 147 -0.86 -15.67 15.15
CA GLY A 147 -2.09 -16.47 15.25
C GLY A 147 -3.12 -16.21 14.15
N GLU A 148 -2.84 -15.33 13.17
CA GLU A 148 -3.82 -15.01 12.11
C GLU A 148 -4.25 -16.26 11.32
N ALA A 149 -3.32 -17.20 11.08
CA ALA A 149 -3.59 -18.41 10.31
C ALA A 149 -4.50 -19.44 11.03
N GLU A 150 -4.81 -19.23 12.29
CA GLU A 150 -5.70 -20.12 13.06
C GLU A 150 -7.17 -19.89 12.69
N ASN A 151 -7.54 -18.66 12.33
CA ASN A 151 -8.93 -18.26 12.09
C ASN A 151 -9.17 -17.67 10.70
N TYR A 152 -8.14 -17.24 10.00
CA TYR A 152 -8.25 -16.69 8.64
C TYR A 152 -7.73 -17.66 7.59
N THR A 153 -8.32 -17.60 6.42
CA THR A 153 -7.92 -18.38 5.23
C THR A 153 -7.06 -17.51 4.32
N ALA A 154 -5.93 -18.06 3.86
CA ALA A 154 -5.06 -17.36 2.92
C ALA A 154 -5.67 -17.27 1.52
N GLY A 155 -5.54 -16.12 0.87
CA GLY A 155 -5.87 -15.94 -0.54
C GLY A 155 -4.90 -16.65 -1.47
N HIS A 156 -5.31 -16.83 -2.73
CA HIS A 156 -4.50 -17.50 -3.75
C HIS A 156 -4.34 -16.69 -5.03
N GLN A 157 -5.03 -15.57 -5.13
CA GLN A 157 -5.02 -14.74 -6.33
C GLN A 157 -4.29 -13.43 -6.08
N ARG A 158 -3.46 -13.04 -7.02
CA ARG A 158 -2.88 -11.71 -7.10
C ARG A 158 -3.86 -10.81 -7.84
N VAL A 159 -4.20 -9.67 -7.25
CA VAL A 159 -5.25 -8.79 -7.76
C VAL A 159 -4.65 -7.44 -8.15
N VAL A 160 -4.83 -7.07 -9.41
CA VAL A 160 -4.53 -5.74 -9.93
C VAL A 160 -5.84 -5.07 -10.35
N VAL A 161 -6.00 -3.81 -9.96
CA VAL A 161 -7.19 -3.00 -10.24
C VAL A 161 -6.79 -1.79 -11.04
N GLU A 162 -7.46 -1.56 -12.16
CA GLU A 162 -7.32 -0.30 -12.89
C GLU A 162 -8.36 0.71 -12.39
N TRP A 163 -7.87 1.93 -12.10
CA TRP A 163 -8.72 3.04 -11.69
C TRP A 163 -8.15 4.37 -12.23
N ARG A 164 -8.98 5.09 -13.00
CA ARG A 164 -8.62 6.41 -13.59
C ARG A 164 -7.25 6.40 -14.29
N GLY A 165 -6.96 5.31 -15.03
CA GLY A 165 -5.74 5.18 -15.82
C GLY A 165 -4.48 4.75 -15.04
N VAL A 166 -4.61 4.38 -13.77
CA VAL A 166 -3.53 3.83 -12.94
C VAL A 166 -3.88 2.39 -12.53
N ARG A 167 -2.91 1.50 -12.62
CA ARG A 167 -3.06 0.08 -12.24
C ARG A 167 -2.46 -0.15 -10.86
N PHE A 168 -3.27 -0.63 -9.94
CA PHE A 168 -2.92 -0.83 -8.54
C PHE A 168 -2.82 -2.31 -8.19
N LEU A 169 -1.66 -2.76 -7.69
CA LEU A 169 -1.51 -4.07 -7.05
C LEU A 169 -1.98 -3.96 -5.59
N LEU A 170 -2.93 -4.81 -5.19
CA LEU A 170 -3.47 -4.86 -3.84
C LEU A 170 -2.66 -5.79 -2.95
N GLN A 171 -2.24 -5.29 -1.77
CA GLN A 171 -1.44 -6.04 -0.80
C GLN A 171 -1.84 -5.69 0.64
N VAL A 172 -1.70 -6.64 1.56
CA VAL A 172 -2.02 -6.44 2.98
C VAL A 172 -0.81 -6.77 3.86
N CYS A 173 -0.34 -5.78 4.58
CA CYS A 173 0.57 -5.85 5.72
C CYS A 173 1.74 -6.84 5.54
N TYR A 174 1.58 -8.08 6.01
CA TYR A 174 2.63 -9.10 5.99
C TYR A 174 3.07 -9.52 4.59
N ASP A 175 2.22 -9.30 3.55
CA ASP A 175 2.59 -9.49 2.14
C ASP A 175 3.84 -8.67 1.77
N LEU A 176 4.08 -7.55 2.45
CA LEU A 176 5.26 -6.71 2.27
C LEU A 176 6.58 -7.49 2.39
N ARG A 177 6.62 -8.57 3.18
CA ARG A 177 7.83 -9.39 3.39
C ARG A 177 8.15 -10.35 2.24
N TYR A 178 7.23 -10.52 1.29
CA TYR A 178 7.32 -11.54 0.24
C TYR A 178 7.49 -10.91 -1.15
N PRO A 179 8.75 -10.63 -1.58
CA PRO A 179 9.02 -9.90 -2.81
C PRO A 179 8.50 -10.60 -4.06
N LEU A 180 8.51 -11.92 -4.10
CA LEU A 180 8.04 -12.67 -5.27
C LEU A 180 6.54 -12.48 -5.53
N TRP A 181 5.75 -12.25 -4.48
CA TRP A 181 4.30 -12.02 -4.61
C TRP A 181 3.99 -10.67 -5.24
N SER A 182 4.76 -9.66 -4.90
CA SER A 182 4.65 -8.31 -5.46
C SER A 182 5.50 -8.06 -6.71
N ARG A 183 6.27 -9.05 -7.19
CA ARG A 183 7.17 -8.84 -8.32
C ARG A 183 6.43 -8.33 -9.55
N GLN A 184 6.96 -7.25 -10.16
CA GLN A 184 6.41 -6.62 -11.36
C GLN A 184 6.42 -7.58 -12.56
N ARG A 185 5.29 -7.60 -13.29
CA ARG A 185 5.06 -8.41 -14.50
C ARG A 185 4.57 -7.56 -15.67
N GLY A 186 4.81 -6.25 -15.64
CA GLY A 186 4.28 -5.28 -16.60
C GLY A 186 2.79 -4.96 -16.39
N ASP A 187 2.22 -5.30 -15.24
CA ASP A 187 0.78 -5.31 -15.01
C ASP A 187 0.27 -4.29 -13.99
N TYR A 188 1.15 -3.57 -13.26
CA TYR A 188 0.73 -2.51 -12.34
C TYR A 188 1.69 -1.31 -12.35
N ASP A 189 1.26 -0.20 -11.76
CA ASP A 189 1.97 1.08 -11.71
C ASP A 189 2.24 1.52 -10.26
N CYS A 190 1.40 1.08 -9.33
CA CYS A 190 1.48 1.39 -7.92
C CYS A 190 1.09 0.18 -7.07
N ILE A 191 1.78 -0.04 -5.95
CA ILE A 191 1.38 -1.02 -4.95
C ILE A 191 0.66 -0.29 -3.81
N LEU A 192 -0.51 -0.80 -3.39
CA LEU A 192 -1.22 -0.35 -2.20
C LEU A 192 -0.98 -1.35 -1.06
N TYR A 193 -0.40 -0.89 0.04
CA TYR A 193 -0.28 -1.65 1.28
C TYR A 193 -1.19 -1.08 2.36
N SER A 194 -2.18 -1.87 2.79
CA SER A 194 -3.03 -1.63 3.95
C SER A 194 -2.46 -2.42 5.13
N ALA A 195 -2.07 -1.79 6.25
CA ALA A 195 -1.24 -2.45 7.25
C ALA A 195 -1.57 -2.11 8.71
N ASN A 196 -1.27 -3.11 9.60
CA ASN A 196 -1.07 -2.97 11.04
C ASN A 196 0.35 -3.45 11.36
N PHE A 197 1.33 -2.61 11.07
CA PHE A 197 2.75 -2.95 11.21
C PHE A 197 3.33 -2.32 12.48
N PRO A 198 3.67 -3.11 13.53
CA PRO A 198 4.04 -2.57 14.83
C PRO A 198 5.43 -1.93 14.84
N ILE A 199 5.64 -1.02 15.80
CA ILE A 199 6.91 -0.29 15.96
C ILE A 199 8.10 -1.21 16.15
N SER A 200 7.92 -2.37 16.81
CA SER A 200 8.98 -3.38 16.98
C SER A 200 9.57 -3.91 15.66
N ARG A 201 8.89 -3.66 14.54
CA ARG A 201 9.31 -4.06 13.19
C ARG A 201 9.47 -2.87 12.23
N ASP A 202 9.61 -1.66 12.76
CA ASP A 202 9.68 -0.41 12.01
C ASP A 202 10.77 -0.41 10.93
N THR A 203 11.95 -0.86 11.26
CA THR A 203 13.04 -0.96 10.27
C THR A 203 12.64 -1.76 9.05
N ALA A 204 11.93 -2.89 9.27
CA ALA A 204 11.44 -3.69 8.15
C ALA A 204 10.37 -2.95 7.35
N TRP A 205 9.42 -2.27 8.01
CA TRP A 205 8.39 -1.47 7.35
C TRP A 205 9.01 -0.42 6.42
N ARG A 206 9.81 0.47 6.96
CA ARG A 206 10.42 1.59 6.23
C ARG A 206 11.37 1.14 5.12
N THR A 207 12.13 0.08 5.36
CA THR A 207 13.06 -0.46 4.36
C THR A 207 12.32 -1.15 3.22
N LEU A 208 11.34 -2.00 3.55
CA LEU A 208 10.70 -2.84 2.54
C LEU A 208 9.75 -2.06 1.65
N ILE A 209 9.02 -1.04 2.14
CA ILE A 209 8.18 -0.20 1.25
C ILE A 209 9.02 0.50 0.17
N ARG A 210 10.23 0.96 0.52
CA ARG A 210 11.18 1.54 -0.43
C ARG A 210 11.76 0.49 -1.39
N ALA A 211 12.15 -0.68 -0.86
CA ALA A 211 12.65 -1.77 -1.68
C ALA A 211 11.63 -2.21 -2.74
N ARG A 212 10.34 -2.30 -2.35
CA ARG A 212 9.26 -2.65 -3.29
C ARG A 212 9.11 -1.62 -4.42
N ALA A 213 9.27 -0.33 -4.11
CA ALA A 213 9.24 0.72 -5.13
C ALA A 213 10.42 0.60 -6.12
N ILE A 214 11.63 0.44 -5.59
CA ILE A 214 12.87 0.40 -6.38
C ILE A 214 12.91 -0.84 -7.27
N GLU A 215 12.77 -2.02 -6.67
CA GLU A 215 12.94 -3.30 -7.39
C GLU A 215 11.86 -3.58 -8.44
N ASN A 216 10.71 -2.90 -8.32
CA ASN A 216 9.58 -3.04 -9.23
C ASN A 216 9.36 -1.81 -10.12
N GLN A 217 10.20 -0.79 -10.01
CA GLN A 217 10.05 0.48 -10.75
C GLN A 217 8.61 1.02 -10.70
N CYS A 218 8.02 1.11 -9.50
CA CYS A 218 6.63 1.51 -9.32
C CYS A 218 6.48 2.47 -8.14
N TYR A 219 5.35 3.15 -8.06
CA TYR A 219 4.96 3.85 -6.84
C TYR A 219 4.55 2.85 -5.75
N VAL A 220 4.69 3.24 -4.49
CA VAL A 220 4.14 2.51 -3.35
C VAL A 220 3.38 3.48 -2.46
N ALA A 221 2.09 3.23 -2.23
CA ALA A 221 1.31 3.88 -1.20
C ALA A 221 1.09 2.89 -0.06
N ALA A 222 1.60 3.22 1.12
CA ALA A 222 1.62 2.33 2.27
C ALA A 222 0.97 3.03 3.47
N CYS A 223 -0.20 2.54 3.89
CA CYS A 223 -0.97 3.05 4.99
C CYS A 223 -0.88 2.10 6.19
N ASN A 224 -0.39 2.62 7.32
CA ASN A 224 -0.29 1.90 8.58
C ASN A 224 -1.13 2.60 9.64
N ARG A 225 -1.62 1.86 10.65
CA ARG A 225 -2.31 2.47 11.80
C ARG A 225 -1.33 3.11 12.79
N ILE A 226 -1.87 3.94 13.69
CA ILE A 226 -1.22 4.37 14.92
C ILE A 226 -1.93 3.76 16.14
N GLY A 227 -1.48 4.14 17.34
CA GLY A 227 -2.07 3.76 18.63
C GLY A 227 -1.58 2.42 19.15
N THR A 228 -2.39 1.77 19.93
CA THR A 228 -2.06 0.49 20.59
C THR A 228 -3.19 -0.51 20.42
N ASP A 229 -2.87 -1.77 20.44
CA ASP A 229 -3.81 -2.85 20.69
C ASP A 229 -3.38 -3.67 21.92
N GLN A 230 -3.94 -4.84 22.11
CA GLN A 230 -3.66 -5.69 23.28
C GLN A 230 -2.19 -6.16 23.35
N GLN A 231 -1.45 -6.14 22.24
CA GLN A 231 -0.12 -6.75 22.13
C GLN A 231 0.95 -5.79 21.61
N CYS A 232 0.57 -4.79 20.81
CA CYS A 232 1.50 -4.00 20.04
C CYS A 232 1.22 -2.50 20.13
N GLU A 233 2.29 -1.72 19.92
CA GLU A 233 2.24 -0.28 19.68
C GLU A 233 2.55 0.00 18.21
N TYR A 234 1.84 0.99 17.64
CA TYR A 234 1.93 1.37 16.23
C TYR A 234 2.23 2.88 16.12
N TYR A 235 3.21 3.20 15.31
CA TYR A 235 3.63 4.60 15.12
C TYR A 235 3.11 5.21 13.82
N GLY A 236 2.43 4.44 12.99
CA GLY A 236 2.03 4.85 11.65
C GLY A 236 3.21 4.77 10.70
N ARG A 237 3.85 5.92 10.41
CA ARG A 237 4.91 6.02 9.41
C ARG A 237 4.41 5.57 8.05
N SER A 238 3.16 5.91 7.80
CA SER A 238 2.55 5.76 6.48
C SER A 238 3.25 6.67 5.49
N ALA A 239 3.47 6.19 4.27
CA ALA A 239 4.21 6.96 3.27
C ALA A 239 3.78 6.64 1.84
N ILE A 240 3.99 7.59 0.95
CA ILE A 240 3.95 7.37 -0.50
C ILE A 240 5.38 7.49 -1.03
N ILE A 241 5.83 6.44 -1.71
CA ILE A 241 7.20 6.26 -2.18
C ILE A 241 7.25 6.36 -3.70
N HIS A 242 8.21 7.12 -4.17
CA HIS A 242 8.53 7.29 -5.59
C HIS A 242 9.20 6.02 -6.16
N PRO A 243 9.10 5.74 -7.47
CA PRO A 243 9.80 4.61 -8.10
C PRO A 243 11.31 4.56 -7.89
N TYR A 244 11.94 5.69 -7.56
CA TYR A 244 13.36 5.76 -7.17
C TYR A 244 13.64 5.36 -5.72
N GLY A 245 12.59 5.12 -4.91
CA GLY A 245 12.72 4.82 -3.48
C GLY A 245 12.69 6.03 -2.56
N ASP A 246 12.61 7.24 -3.10
CA ASP A 246 12.48 8.46 -2.32
C ASP A 246 11.07 8.57 -1.71
N THR A 247 10.97 9.13 -0.51
CA THR A 247 9.68 9.46 0.08
C THR A 247 9.13 10.72 -0.58
N ILE A 248 7.96 10.62 -1.20
CA ILE A 248 7.24 11.79 -1.73
C ILE A 248 6.59 12.55 -0.57
N VAL A 249 5.81 11.83 0.25
CA VAL A 249 5.17 12.33 1.47
C VAL A 249 5.12 11.22 2.50
N ASP A 250 5.14 11.59 3.78
CA ASP A 250 4.96 10.69 4.92
C ASP A 250 4.12 11.34 6.02
N CYS A 251 3.52 10.50 6.85
CA CYS A 251 2.76 10.93 8.01
C CYS A 251 3.68 11.05 9.24
N PRO A 252 3.40 12.02 10.15
CA PRO A 252 4.10 12.12 11.42
C PRO A 252 3.88 10.88 12.30
N ASP A 253 4.88 10.56 13.14
CA ASP A 253 4.76 9.47 14.12
C ASP A 253 3.60 9.71 15.09
N LYS A 254 2.87 8.66 15.43
CA LYS A 254 1.81 8.65 16.47
C LYS A 254 0.74 9.75 16.30
N THR A 255 0.57 10.26 15.12
CA THR A 255 -0.38 11.34 14.84
C THR A 255 -1.39 10.87 13.80
N GLU A 256 -2.69 11.08 14.06
CA GLU A 256 -3.70 10.91 13.03
C GLU A 256 -3.48 11.95 11.95
N TRP A 257 -3.24 11.47 10.75
CA TRP A 257 -2.84 12.36 9.67
C TRP A 257 -3.19 11.80 8.30
N ALA A 258 -3.54 12.69 7.39
CA ALA A 258 -3.70 12.35 5.99
C ALA A 258 -2.65 13.09 5.16
N VAL A 259 -2.01 12.37 4.25
CA VAL A 259 -1.12 12.95 3.24
C VAL A 259 -1.53 12.48 1.85
N SER A 260 -1.30 13.34 0.87
CA SER A 260 -1.65 13.06 -0.52
C SER A 260 -0.46 13.29 -1.43
N ALA A 261 -0.32 12.45 -2.45
CA ALA A 261 0.63 12.64 -3.53
C ALA A 261 -0.02 12.32 -4.88
N ASP A 262 0.55 12.88 -5.91
CA ASP A 262 0.17 12.62 -7.28
C ASP A 262 0.97 11.45 -7.84
N ILE A 263 0.30 10.48 -8.47
CA ILE A 263 0.91 9.41 -9.24
C ILE A 263 1.01 9.88 -10.68
N ASP A 264 2.24 10.09 -11.13
CA ASP A 264 2.55 10.61 -12.47
C ASP A 264 2.89 9.43 -13.40
N ILE A 265 1.90 8.98 -14.17
CA ILE A 265 2.07 7.87 -15.11
C ILE A 265 2.95 8.22 -16.29
N PRO A 266 2.84 9.40 -16.93
CA PRO A 266 3.79 9.85 -17.95
C PRO A 266 5.25 9.80 -17.48
N PHE A 267 5.53 10.28 -16.26
CA PHE A 267 6.84 10.16 -15.66
C PHE A 267 7.26 8.69 -15.53
N LEU A 268 6.39 7.83 -14.98
CA LEU A 268 6.69 6.41 -14.76
C LEU A 268 7.06 5.72 -16.09
N ARG A 269 6.28 5.93 -17.15
CA ARG A 269 6.56 5.35 -18.47
C ARG A 269 7.88 5.87 -19.07
N HIS A 270 8.18 7.15 -18.86
CA HIS A 270 9.47 7.70 -19.28
C HIS A 270 10.64 7.06 -18.52
N TYR A 271 10.48 6.86 -17.22
CA TYR A 271 11.50 6.21 -16.38
C TYR A 271 11.74 4.76 -16.80
N GLU A 272 10.68 3.96 -16.96
CA GLU A 272 10.75 2.58 -17.44
C GLU A 272 11.47 2.47 -18.79
N ALA A 273 11.10 3.32 -19.75
CA ALA A 273 11.73 3.32 -21.07
C ALA A 273 13.21 3.74 -21.04
N LYS A 274 13.57 4.66 -20.14
CA LYS A 274 14.96 5.14 -20.03
C LYS A 274 15.87 4.17 -19.28
N PHE A 275 15.33 3.41 -18.35
CA PHE A 275 16.06 2.48 -17.49
C PHE A 275 15.29 1.16 -17.35
N PRO A 276 15.28 0.29 -18.37
CA PRO A 276 14.37 -0.84 -18.46
C PRO A 276 14.89 -2.08 -17.68
N VAL A 277 15.23 -1.93 -16.41
CA VAL A 277 15.81 -3.00 -15.56
C VAL A 277 14.90 -4.22 -15.39
N LEU A 278 13.60 -4.06 -15.62
CA LEU A 278 12.67 -5.19 -15.52
C LEU A 278 12.76 -6.15 -16.70
N GLU A 279 13.33 -5.71 -17.84
CA GLU A 279 13.59 -6.57 -19.00
C GLU A 279 14.72 -7.57 -18.72
N ASP A 280 15.64 -7.24 -17.80
CA ASP A 280 16.75 -8.11 -17.38
C ASP A 280 16.32 -9.13 -16.30
N ALA A 281 15.07 -9.11 -15.86
CA ALA A 281 14.61 -9.95 -14.77
C ALA A 281 14.48 -11.41 -15.20
N ASP A 282 14.95 -12.32 -14.34
CA ASP A 282 14.76 -13.76 -14.55
C ASP A 282 13.27 -14.12 -14.56
N PRO A 283 12.81 -14.97 -15.48
CA PRO A 283 11.46 -15.51 -15.46
C PRO A 283 11.29 -16.48 -14.28
N PHE A 284 10.16 -16.42 -13.61
CA PHE A 284 9.82 -17.35 -12.53
C PHE A 284 8.32 -17.66 -12.49
N GLU A 285 7.98 -18.80 -11.93
CA GLU A 285 6.61 -19.24 -11.71
C GLU A 285 6.34 -19.43 -10.22
N LEU A 286 5.27 -18.80 -9.72
CA LEU A 286 4.79 -19.06 -8.37
C LEU A 286 3.89 -20.30 -8.40
N ARG A 287 4.37 -21.39 -7.85
CA ARG A 287 3.55 -22.59 -7.66
C ARG A 287 2.66 -22.42 -6.44
N PRO A 288 1.36 -22.74 -6.54
CA PRO A 288 0.51 -22.79 -5.35
C PRO A 288 1.08 -23.83 -4.40
N THR A 289 1.56 -23.42 -3.24
CA THR A 289 1.81 -24.37 -2.15
C THR A 289 0.45 -24.85 -1.66
N PRO A 290 0.22 -26.17 -1.54
CA PRO A 290 -0.85 -26.66 -0.72
C PRO A 290 -0.72 -25.99 0.64
N ASN A 291 -1.84 -25.51 1.20
CA ASN A 291 -1.84 -24.86 2.51
C ASN A 291 -0.99 -25.71 3.47
N PRO A 292 0.15 -25.23 3.98
CA PRO A 292 0.86 -26.01 4.96
C PRO A 292 -0.07 -26.10 6.18
N SER A 293 -0.71 -27.24 6.34
CA SER A 293 -1.25 -27.65 7.62
C SER A 293 -0.06 -27.68 8.58
N ARG A 294 0.14 -26.60 9.33
CA ARG A 294 0.99 -26.58 10.50
C ARG A 294 0.15 -26.67 11.75
#